data_5f17ab5f05c71aeaf72b6b4d653265fd
#
_entry.id   5f17ab5f05c71aeaf72b6b4d653265fd
#
_cell.length_a   1.000
_cell.length_b   1.000
_cell.length_c   1.000
_cell.angle_alpha   90.00
_cell.angle_beta   90.00
_cell.angle_gamma   90.00
#
_symmetry.space_group_name_H-M   'P 1'
#
loop_
_entity.id
_entity.type
_entity.pdbx_description
1 polymer ?
#
loop_
_entity_poly.entity_id
_entity_poly.type
_entity_poly.pdbx_seq_one_letter_code
_entity_poly.pdbx_strand_id
1 'polypeptide(L)'
;MKLSARTGLILDRLEKIFPDADCELDYRNAFELLIATILSAQCTDKRVNAVTPALFARYSTASDLAVAKLPEVEEIIRSTGFFRSKAKSITSCAQALVANHGGEVPRDFEAAVKLKGVGRKTASVVLGHAYGIAEGIAVDTHVLRLSSRLGLTKHDDPIHVEQDLMKLVPRERWIKTTDLIIFHGRRTCEARKPRCGECGIFDLCEWSSKQAFAYGESKPVSRAGAKAAGKGGPGGALSLPKGGRVPTTS
;
A
#
# COMPACT_ATOMS: atom_id res chain seq x y z
N MET A 1 -7.96 -26.43 2.77
CA MET A 1 -8.06 -25.87 1.39
C MET A 1 -6.67 -25.42 0.94
N LYS A 2 -6.30 -25.66 -0.34
CA LYS A 2 -5.01 -25.14 -0.88
C LYS A 2 -5.01 -23.62 -0.90
N LEU A 3 -3.84 -22.99 -0.66
CA LEU A 3 -3.70 -21.54 -0.57
C LEU A 3 -4.16 -20.84 -1.88
N SER A 4 -3.80 -21.37 -3.05
CA SER A 4 -4.24 -20.79 -4.33
C SER A 4 -5.77 -20.82 -4.51
N ALA A 5 -6.45 -21.91 -4.10
CA ALA A 5 -7.90 -21.99 -4.14
C ALA A 5 -8.56 -20.98 -3.17
N ARG A 6 -8.00 -20.80 -1.97
CA ARG A 6 -8.46 -19.79 -1.02
C ARG A 6 -8.25 -18.38 -1.55
N THR A 7 -7.11 -18.11 -2.18
CA THR A 7 -6.84 -16.82 -2.82
C THR A 7 -7.86 -16.53 -3.92
N GLY A 8 -8.16 -17.50 -4.77
CA GLY A 8 -9.22 -17.38 -5.79
C GLY A 8 -10.57 -16.99 -5.19
N LEU A 9 -11.02 -17.71 -4.15
CA LEU A 9 -12.29 -17.39 -3.46
C LEU A 9 -12.28 -16.00 -2.82
N ILE A 10 -11.15 -15.55 -2.25
CA ILE A 10 -11.02 -14.19 -1.71
C ILE A 10 -11.24 -13.16 -2.84
N LEU A 11 -10.55 -13.32 -3.95
CA LEU A 11 -10.65 -12.40 -5.08
C LEU A 11 -12.06 -12.40 -5.70
N ASP A 12 -12.67 -13.55 -5.87
CA ASP A 12 -14.06 -13.68 -6.41
C ASP A 12 -15.09 -12.99 -5.53
N ARG A 13 -14.93 -13.07 -4.20
CA ARG A 13 -15.80 -12.35 -3.27
C ARG A 13 -15.54 -10.86 -3.27
N LEU A 14 -14.27 -10.44 -3.28
CA LEU A 14 -13.93 -9.03 -3.36
C LEU A 14 -14.44 -8.38 -4.66
N GLU A 15 -14.39 -9.08 -5.77
CA GLU A 15 -14.90 -8.61 -7.06
C GLU A 15 -16.43 -8.43 -7.04
N LYS A 16 -17.16 -9.30 -6.34
CA LYS A 16 -18.60 -9.12 -6.11
C LYS A 16 -18.93 -7.95 -5.17
N ILE A 17 -18.08 -7.69 -4.17
CA ILE A 17 -18.25 -6.58 -3.21
C ILE A 17 -17.86 -5.24 -3.84
N PHE A 18 -16.82 -5.23 -4.68
CA PHE A 18 -16.27 -4.06 -5.34
C PHE A 18 -16.21 -4.27 -6.86
N PRO A 19 -17.34 -4.35 -7.56
CA PRO A 19 -17.34 -4.57 -9.00
C PRO A 19 -16.69 -3.42 -9.77
N ASP A 20 -16.73 -2.23 -9.19
CA ASP A 20 -16.15 -0.97 -9.66
C ASP A 20 -14.69 -0.75 -9.24
N ALA A 21 -14.04 -1.75 -8.62
CA ALA A 21 -12.64 -1.61 -8.22
C ALA A 21 -11.75 -1.39 -9.46
N ASP A 22 -11.11 -0.23 -9.53
CA ASP A 22 -10.24 0.22 -10.62
C ASP A 22 -9.28 1.28 -10.10
N CYS A 23 -8.41 1.82 -10.94
CA CYS A 23 -7.56 2.94 -10.61
C CYS A 23 -8.40 4.17 -10.19
N GLU A 24 -8.15 4.71 -8.99
CA GLU A 24 -8.87 5.88 -8.48
C GLU A 24 -8.27 7.23 -8.95
N LEU A 25 -7.20 7.21 -9.76
CA LEU A 25 -6.66 8.41 -10.41
C LEU A 25 -7.45 8.72 -11.69
N ASP A 26 -7.76 10.00 -11.91
CA ASP A 26 -8.41 10.47 -13.12
C ASP A 26 -7.37 10.65 -14.24
N TYR A 27 -7.59 10.02 -15.39
CA TYR A 27 -6.71 10.12 -16.57
C TYR A 27 -7.47 9.84 -17.87
N ARG A 28 -6.98 10.36 -18.97
CA ARG A 28 -7.54 10.15 -20.33
C ARG A 28 -6.63 9.29 -21.21
N ASN A 29 -5.35 9.19 -20.87
CA ASN A 29 -4.34 8.46 -21.62
C ASN A 29 -3.17 8.02 -20.71
N ALA A 30 -2.24 7.24 -21.27
CA ALA A 30 -1.09 6.70 -20.53
C ALA A 30 -0.16 7.76 -19.96
N PHE A 31 0.05 8.89 -20.67
CA PHE A 31 0.87 9.99 -20.19
C PHE A 31 0.25 10.62 -18.95
N GLU A 32 -1.04 10.93 -18.96
CA GLU A 32 -1.73 11.49 -17.81
C GLU A 32 -1.70 10.55 -16.61
N LEU A 33 -1.93 9.24 -16.82
CA LEU A 33 -1.84 8.25 -15.77
C LEU A 33 -0.43 8.18 -15.17
N LEU A 34 0.61 8.21 -16.02
CA LEU A 34 2.00 8.19 -15.56
C LEU A 34 2.30 9.41 -14.67
N ILE A 35 1.95 10.61 -15.13
CA ILE A 35 2.17 11.83 -14.35
C ILE A 35 1.35 11.83 -13.06
N ALA A 36 0.07 11.46 -13.11
CA ALA A 36 -0.78 11.35 -11.92
C ALA A 36 -0.22 10.35 -10.90
N THR A 37 0.28 9.19 -11.38
CA THR A 37 0.89 8.16 -10.51
C THR A 37 2.18 8.66 -9.87
N ILE A 38 3.03 9.42 -10.57
CA ILE A 38 4.21 10.06 -9.95
C ILE A 38 3.76 11.06 -8.87
N LEU A 39 2.71 11.83 -9.13
CA LEU A 39 2.19 12.81 -8.17
C LEU A 39 1.52 12.15 -6.96
N SER A 40 1.02 10.92 -7.05
CA SER A 40 0.38 10.20 -5.95
C SER A 40 1.35 9.71 -4.86
N ALA A 41 2.66 9.78 -5.10
CA ALA A 41 3.65 9.43 -4.09
C ALA A 41 3.44 10.27 -2.80
N GLN A 42 3.11 9.61 -1.68
CA GLN A 42 2.78 10.25 -0.39
C GLN A 42 1.70 11.35 -0.49
N CYS A 43 0.73 11.16 -1.39
CA CYS A 43 -0.40 12.04 -1.60
C CYS A 43 -1.66 11.21 -1.84
N THR A 44 -2.83 11.71 -1.46
CA THR A 44 -4.09 11.01 -1.73
C THR A 44 -4.50 11.19 -3.18
N ASP A 45 -5.12 10.17 -3.78
CA ASP A 45 -5.62 10.23 -5.16
C ASP A 45 -6.61 11.40 -5.35
N LYS A 46 -7.48 11.64 -4.36
CA LYS A 46 -8.38 12.81 -4.35
C LYS A 46 -7.63 14.14 -4.49
N ARG A 47 -6.47 14.29 -3.85
CA ARG A 47 -5.66 15.52 -3.97
C ARG A 47 -4.97 15.61 -5.32
N VAL A 48 -4.51 14.48 -5.86
CA VAL A 48 -3.93 14.41 -7.22
C VAL A 48 -4.99 14.80 -8.24
N ASN A 49 -6.18 14.19 -8.18
CA ASN A 49 -7.30 14.46 -9.08
C ASN A 49 -7.79 15.93 -9.00
N ALA A 50 -7.55 16.61 -7.89
CA ALA A 50 -7.87 18.04 -7.75
C ALA A 50 -6.90 18.97 -8.49
N VAL A 51 -5.65 18.55 -8.76
CA VAL A 51 -4.62 19.39 -9.41
C VAL A 51 -4.36 19.02 -10.86
N THR A 52 -4.54 17.75 -11.22
CA THR A 52 -4.24 17.23 -12.57
C THR A 52 -5.06 17.88 -13.68
N PRO A 53 -6.34 18.30 -13.53
CA PRO A 53 -7.06 19.00 -14.57
C PRO A 53 -6.38 20.32 -14.99
N ALA A 54 -5.91 21.12 -14.03
CA ALA A 54 -5.20 22.37 -14.33
C ALA A 54 -3.82 22.09 -14.97
N LEU A 55 -3.12 21.03 -14.49
CA LEU A 55 -1.84 20.62 -15.05
C LEU A 55 -1.99 20.19 -16.51
N PHE A 56 -2.93 19.33 -16.83
CA PHE A 56 -3.13 18.79 -18.18
C PHE A 56 -3.83 19.76 -19.14
N ALA A 57 -4.58 20.73 -18.63
CA ALA A 57 -5.08 21.84 -19.45
C ALA A 57 -3.93 22.72 -19.97
N ARG A 58 -2.85 22.88 -19.18
CA ARG A 58 -1.69 23.68 -19.58
C ARG A 58 -0.62 22.86 -20.31
N TYR A 59 -0.43 21.61 -19.95
CA TYR A 59 0.60 20.71 -20.49
C TYR A 59 -0.05 19.39 -20.88
N SER A 60 -0.67 19.36 -22.06
CA SER A 60 -1.50 18.24 -22.52
C SER A 60 -0.69 17.05 -23.03
N THR A 61 0.59 17.28 -23.36
CA THR A 61 1.49 16.27 -23.92
C THR A 61 2.81 16.22 -23.13
N ALA A 62 3.58 15.15 -23.35
CA ALA A 62 4.94 15.06 -22.81
C ALA A 62 5.83 16.19 -23.36
N SER A 63 5.65 16.59 -24.62
CA SER A 63 6.41 17.68 -25.22
C SER A 63 6.14 19.02 -24.54
N ASP A 64 4.88 19.32 -24.21
CA ASP A 64 4.53 20.55 -23.49
C ASP A 64 5.16 20.57 -22.08
N LEU A 65 5.07 19.45 -21.37
CA LEU A 65 5.60 19.35 -20.00
C LEU A 65 7.13 19.33 -19.98
N ALA A 66 7.78 18.79 -21.02
CA ALA A 66 9.23 18.72 -21.12
C ALA A 66 9.92 20.09 -21.15
N VAL A 67 9.23 21.09 -21.73
CA VAL A 67 9.74 22.49 -21.83
C VAL A 67 9.12 23.43 -20.80
N ALA A 68 8.31 22.89 -19.87
CA ALA A 68 7.64 23.68 -18.86
C ALA A 68 8.62 24.34 -17.89
N LYS A 69 8.32 25.58 -17.48
CA LYS A 69 9.09 26.26 -16.44
C LYS A 69 8.74 25.65 -15.08
N LEU A 70 9.74 25.14 -14.36
CA LEU A 70 9.55 24.51 -13.05
C LEU A 70 8.70 25.32 -12.07
N PRO A 71 8.88 26.66 -11.90
CA PRO A 71 8.04 27.43 -10.98
C PRO A 71 6.54 27.41 -11.33
N GLU A 72 6.19 27.34 -12.62
CA GLU A 72 4.80 27.25 -13.05
C GLU A 72 4.19 25.87 -12.71
N VAL A 73 4.95 24.80 -12.94
CA VAL A 73 4.55 23.43 -12.57
C VAL A 73 4.42 23.30 -11.04
N GLU A 74 5.39 23.82 -10.30
CA GLU A 74 5.40 23.81 -8.82
C GLU A 74 4.17 24.50 -8.25
N GLU A 75 3.74 25.63 -8.81
CA GLU A 75 2.55 26.35 -8.36
C GLU A 75 1.29 25.51 -8.55
N ILE A 76 1.12 24.90 -9.73
CA ILE A 76 -0.07 24.07 -10.05
C ILE A 76 -0.17 22.88 -9.09
N ILE A 77 0.95 22.18 -8.83
CA ILE A 77 0.95 20.95 -8.03
C ILE A 77 1.27 21.18 -6.54
N ARG A 78 1.36 22.42 -6.07
CA ARG A 78 1.81 22.79 -4.71
C ARG A 78 1.13 21.99 -3.61
N SER A 79 -0.17 21.76 -3.74
CA SER A 79 -0.96 21.09 -2.71
C SER A 79 -0.72 19.57 -2.62
N THR A 80 0.07 18.96 -3.53
CA THR A 80 0.35 17.50 -3.49
C THR A 80 1.44 17.10 -2.49
N GLY A 81 2.09 18.07 -1.82
CA GLY A 81 3.26 17.83 -0.97
C GLY A 81 4.50 17.47 -1.78
N PHE A 82 5.68 17.73 -1.24
CA PHE A 82 6.96 17.50 -1.94
C PHE A 82 7.00 18.06 -3.38
N PHE A 83 6.21 19.10 -3.63
CA PHE A 83 5.90 19.60 -4.97
C PHE A 83 7.13 19.97 -5.80
N ARG A 84 8.21 20.52 -5.18
CA ARG A 84 9.45 20.83 -5.89
C ARG A 84 10.14 19.60 -6.46
N SER A 85 10.22 18.53 -5.66
CA SER A 85 10.79 17.26 -6.12
C SER A 85 9.90 16.60 -7.16
N LYS A 86 8.58 16.64 -6.97
CA LYS A 86 7.60 16.11 -7.92
C LYS A 86 7.62 16.87 -9.25
N ALA A 87 7.68 18.21 -9.23
CA ALA A 87 7.81 19.02 -10.44
C ALA A 87 9.06 18.63 -11.26
N LYS A 88 10.20 18.52 -10.59
CA LYS A 88 11.43 18.03 -11.24
C LYS A 88 11.27 16.62 -11.80
N SER A 89 10.62 15.70 -11.06
CA SER A 89 10.44 14.33 -11.50
C SER A 89 9.54 14.24 -12.73
N ILE A 90 8.38 14.91 -12.73
CA ILE A 90 7.46 14.84 -13.88
C ILE A 90 8.01 15.56 -15.11
N THR A 91 8.70 16.69 -14.95
CA THR A 91 9.34 17.39 -16.07
C THR A 91 10.49 16.55 -16.65
N SER A 92 11.35 15.96 -15.80
CA SER A 92 12.43 15.08 -16.29
C SER A 92 11.90 13.79 -16.92
N CYS A 93 10.80 13.25 -16.38
CA CYS A 93 10.09 12.12 -16.99
C CYS A 93 9.60 12.48 -18.41
N ALA A 94 8.93 13.62 -18.55
CA ALA A 94 8.46 14.11 -19.84
C ALA A 94 9.61 14.34 -20.83
N GLN A 95 10.73 14.92 -20.40
CA GLN A 95 11.93 15.07 -21.22
C GLN A 95 12.47 13.73 -21.72
N ALA A 96 12.52 12.72 -20.83
CA ALA A 96 12.96 11.37 -21.21
C ALA A 96 12.00 10.69 -22.19
N LEU A 97 10.68 10.90 -22.04
CA LEU A 97 9.69 10.41 -23.00
C LEU A 97 9.92 11.02 -24.38
N VAL A 98 10.11 12.34 -24.47
CA VAL A 98 10.36 13.03 -25.74
C VAL A 98 11.68 12.56 -26.37
N ALA A 99 12.74 12.49 -25.58
CA ALA A 99 14.06 12.15 -26.09
C ALA A 99 14.20 10.70 -26.56
N ASN A 100 13.55 9.75 -25.88
CA ASN A 100 13.82 8.33 -26.07
C ASN A 100 12.62 7.53 -26.57
N HIS A 101 11.39 8.08 -26.48
CA HIS A 101 10.16 7.35 -26.73
C HIS A 101 9.16 8.12 -27.60
N GLY A 102 9.59 9.15 -28.35
CA GLY A 102 8.74 9.94 -29.23
C GLY A 102 7.60 10.68 -28.53
N GLY A 103 7.74 10.93 -27.21
CA GLY A 103 6.72 11.57 -26.37
C GLY A 103 5.67 10.59 -25.80
N GLU A 104 5.75 9.31 -26.11
CA GLU A 104 4.81 8.29 -25.66
C GLU A 104 5.35 7.49 -24.45
N VAL A 105 4.44 6.95 -23.63
CA VAL A 105 4.82 6.07 -22.54
C VAL A 105 5.21 4.70 -23.12
N PRO A 106 6.43 4.20 -22.84
CA PRO A 106 6.86 2.91 -23.34
C PRO A 106 5.98 1.77 -22.81
N ARG A 107 5.68 0.79 -23.66
CA ARG A 107 4.96 -0.43 -23.28
C ARG A 107 5.87 -1.50 -22.69
N ASP A 108 7.17 -1.31 -22.77
CA ASP A 108 8.17 -2.18 -22.17
C ASP A 108 8.42 -1.80 -20.71
N PHE A 109 8.37 -2.78 -19.82
CA PHE A 109 8.49 -2.57 -18.37
C PHE A 109 9.86 -2.04 -17.97
N GLU A 110 10.92 -2.59 -18.57
CA GLU A 110 12.30 -2.18 -18.27
C GLU A 110 12.61 -0.77 -18.78
N ALA A 111 11.97 -0.35 -19.87
CA ALA A 111 12.04 1.03 -20.34
C ALA A 111 11.26 1.97 -19.40
N ALA A 112 10.08 1.56 -18.95
CA ALA A 112 9.24 2.35 -18.05
C ALA A 112 9.91 2.63 -16.71
N VAL A 113 10.55 1.63 -16.08
CA VAL A 113 11.23 1.80 -14.78
C VAL A 113 12.48 2.68 -14.85
N LYS A 114 13.04 2.94 -16.04
CA LYS A 114 14.17 3.87 -16.22
C LYS A 114 13.75 5.34 -16.21
N LEU A 115 12.46 5.61 -16.35
CA LEU A 115 11.94 6.97 -16.32
C LEU A 115 12.09 7.59 -14.92
N LYS A 116 12.37 8.89 -14.86
CA LYS A 116 12.55 9.58 -13.57
C LYS A 116 11.26 9.60 -12.77
N GLY A 117 11.35 9.11 -11.52
CA GLY A 117 10.21 9.02 -10.60
C GLY A 117 9.32 7.78 -10.81
N VAL A 118 9.72 6.87 -11.70
CA VAL A 118 9.01 5.63 -11.99
C VAL A 118 9.77 4.46 -11.38
N GLY A 119 9.20 3.85 -10.34
CA GLY A 119 9.65 2.58 -9.78
C GLY A 119 8.80 1.42 -10.32
N ARG A 120 9.15 0.17 -9.93
CA ARG A 120 8.41 -1.04 -10.34
C ARG A 120 6.90 -0.91 -10.14
N LYS A 121 6.46 -0.48 -8.94
CA LYS A 121 5.04 -0.28 -8.65
C LYS A 121 4.37 0.70 -9.63
N THR A 122 5.01 1.85 -9.88
CA THR A 122 4.48 2.87 -10.82
C THR A 122 4.38 2.29 -12.23
N ALA A 123 5.41 1.61 -12.71
CA ALA A 123 5.41 0.96 -14.01
C ALA A 123 4.28 -0.08 -14.13
N SER A 124 4.12 -0.97 -13.13
CA SER A 124 3.05 -1.98 -13.12
C SER A 124 1.66 -1.33 -13.16
N VAL A 125 1.42 -0.27 -12.39
CA VAL A 125 0.13 0.45 -12.41
C VAL A 125 -0.12 1.07 -13.77
N VAL A 126 0.84 1.81 -14.32
CA VAL A 126 0.66 2.52 -15.60
C VAL A 126 0.49 1.55 -16.77
N LEU A 127 1.34 0.52 -16.87
CA LEU A 127 1.25 -0.46 -17.94
C LEU A 127 -0.03 -1.29 -17.83
N GLY A 128 -0.42 -1.64 -16.61
CA GLY A 128 -1.67 -2.36 -16.36
C GLY A 128 -2.90 -1.59 -16.79
N HIS A 129 -3.09 -0.40 -16.25
CA HIS A 129 -4.33 0.36 -16.50
C HIS A 129 -4.37 1.06 -17.85
N ALA A 130 -3.23 1.53 -18.38
CA ALA A 130 -3.23 2.19 -19.68
C ALA A 130 -3.21 1.24 -20.87
N TYR A 131 -2.61 0.06 -20.73
CA TYR A 131 -2.34 -0.85 -21.85
C TYR A 131 -2.81 -2.30 -21.62
N GLY A 132 -3.31 -2.64 -20.43
CA GLY A 132 -3.66 -4.03 -20.08
C GLY A 132 -2.44 -4.96 -19.95
N ILE A 133 -1.24 -4.42 -19.77
CA ILE A 133 0.00 -5.19 -19.71
C ILE A 133 0.28 -5.55 -18.24
N ALA A 134 0.09 -6.81 -17.89
CA ALA A 134 0.35 -7.33 -16.55
C ALA A 134 1.78 -7.88 -16.44
N GLU A 135 2.72 -7.07 -15.93
CA GLU A 135 4.11 -7.47 -15.69
C GLU A 135 4.41 -7.80 -14.22
N GLY A 136 3.44 -7.57 -13.35
CA GLY A 136 3.51 -7.90 -11.93
C GLY A 136 2.26 -7.45 -11.19
N ILE A 137 2.18 -7.83 -9.91
CA ILE A 137 1.15 -7.35 -8.98
C ILE A 137 1.74 -6.15 -8.22
N ALA A 138 1.18 -4.96 -8.42
CA ALA A 138 1.68 -3.76 -7.78
C ALA A 138 1.46 -3.83 -6.25
N VAL A 139 2.54 -3.93 -5.48
CA VAL A 139 2.48 -4.02 -4.02
C VAL A 139 2.68 -2.65 -3.40
N ASP A 140 1.59 -2.08 -2.89
CA ASP A 140 1.59 -0.88 -2.07
C ASP A 140 1.44 -1.22 -0.57
N THR A 141 1.29 -0.22 0.27
CA THR A 141 1.09 -0.42 1.72
C THR A 141 -0.21 -1.15 2.05
N HIS A 142 -1.25 -1.06 1.21
CA HIS A 142 -2.50 -1.82 1.37
C HIS A 142 -2.28 -3.28 0.99
N VAL A 143 -1.72 -3.53 -0.19
CA VAL A 143 -1.42 -4.88 -0.67
C VAL A 143 -0.48 -5.60 0.30
N LEU A 144 0.59 -4.95 0.75
CA LEU A 144 1.53 -5.50 1.73
C LEU A 144 0.81 -5.92 3.03
N ARG A 145 0.04 -5.00 3.63
CA ARG A 145 -0.69 -5.25 4.87
C ARG A 145 -1.73 -6.36 4.72
N LEU A 146 -2.53 -6.32 3.66
CA LEU A 146 -3.61 -7.28 3.49
C LEU A 146 -3.10 -8.66 3.11
N SER A 147 -2.06 -8.77 2.30
CA SER A 147 -1.43 -10.04 1.98
C SER A 147 -0.95 -10.76 3.23
N SER A 148 -0.35 -10.03 4.18
CA SER A 148 0.02 -10.57 5.49
C SER A 148 -1.22 -10.96 6.32
N ARG A 149 -2.23 -10.07 6.48
CA ARG A 149 -3.45 -10.37 7.25
C ARG A 149 -4.25 -11.54 6.68
N LEU A 150 -4.31 -11.64 5.37
CA LEU A 150 -5.01 -12.72 4.69
C LEU A 150 -4.20 -14.02 4.66
N GLY A 151 -2.94 -14.02 5.13
CA GLY A 151 -2.07 -15.19 5.11
C GLY A 151 -1.71 -15.63 3.68
N LEU A 152 -1.56 -14.70 2.76
CA LEU A 152 -1.17 -14.96 1.36
C LEU A 152 0.35 -15.01 1.18
N THR A 153 1.10 -14.46 2.13
CA THR A 153 2.55 -14.43 2.17
C THR A 153 3.06 -14.49 3.60
N LYS A 154 4.32 -14.87 3.77
CA LYS A 154 5.06 -14.77 5.04
C LYS A 154 6.11 -13.67 5.00
N HIS A 155 6.26 -12.99 3.87
CA HIS A 155 7.22 -11.90 3.68
C HIS A 155 6.60 -10.55 4.04
N ASP A 156 7.45 -9.59 4.36
CA ASP A 156 7.09 -8.23 4.75
C ASP A 156 7.69 -7.14 3.84
N ASP A 157 8.41 -7.54 2.81
CA ASP A 157 8.93 -6.65 1.78
C ASP A 157 8.14 -6.77 0.46
N PRO A 158 8.01 -5.67 -0.31
CA PRO A 158 7.17 -5.64 -1.50
C PRO A 158 7.58 -6.62 -2.60
N ILE A 159 8.89 -6.90 -2.77
CA ILE A 159 9.40 -7.73 -3.87
C ILE A 159 9.00 -9.19 -3.66
N HIS A 160 9.23 -9.74 -2.47
CA HIS A 160 8.87 -11.12 -2.17
C HIS A 160 7.35 -11.30 -2.07
N VAL A 161 6.62 -10.29 -1.57
CA VAL A 161 5.14 -10.31 -1.57
C VAL A 161 4.59 -10.34 -2.99
N GLU A 162 5.12 -9.53 -3.92
CA GLU A 162 4.77 -9.59 -5.34
C GLU A 162 4.96 -11.01 -5.90
N GLN A 163 6.15 -11.60 -5.67
CA GLN A 163 6.47 -12.94 -6.15
C GLN A 163 5.53 -14.03 -5.58
N ASP A 164 5.17 -13.94 -4.30
CA ASP A 164 4.24 -14.88 -3.69
C ASP A 164 2.84 -14.75 -4.27
N LEU A 165 2.35 -13.53 -4.43
CA LEU A 165 1.04 -13.28 -5.04
C LEU A 165 0.97 -13.73 -6.49
N MET A 166 2.02 -13.51 -7.28
CA MET A 166 2.10 -13.96 -8.67
C MET A 166 2.05 -15.48 -8.82
N LYS A 167 2.54 -16.25 -7.82
CA LYS A 167 2.39 -17.72 -7.78
C LYS A 167 0.97 -18.19 -7.45
N LEU A 168 0.20 -17.36 -6.73
CA LEU A 168 -1.15 -17.70 -6.25
C LEU A 168 -2.25 -17.27 -7.19
N VAL A 169 -2.01 -16.22 -7.99
CA VAL A 169 -2.99 -15.54 -8.83
C VAL A 169 -2.65 -15.74 -10.31
N PRO A 170 -3.58 -16.14 -11.17
CA PRO A 170 -3.37 -16.20 -12.62
C PRO A 170 -3.04 -14.81 -13.18
N ARG A 171 -2.18 -14.77 -14.22
CA ARG A 171 -1.64 -13.51 -14.78
C ARG A 171 -2.71 -12.53 -15.23
N GLU A 172 -3.77 -13.03 -15.80
CA GLU A 172 -4.92 -12.26 -16.28
C GLU A 172 -5.66 -11.51 -15.17
N ARG A 173 -5.45 -11.89 -13.90
CA ARG A 173 -6.07 -11.24 -12.74
C ARG A 173 -5.13 -10.32 -11.96
N TRP A 174 -3.85 -10.19 -12.34
CA TRP A 174 -2.85 -9.45 -11.55
C TRP A 174 -3.23 -7.99 -11.33
N ILE A 175 -3.65 -7.28 -12.38
CA ILE A 175 -4.06 -5.87 -12.30
C ILE A 175 -5.26 -5.75 -11.36
N LYS A 176 -6.32 -6.51 -11.63
CA LYS A 176 -7.55 -6.50 -10.82
C LYS A 176 -7.31 -6.88 -9.37
N THR A 177 -6.36 -7.78 -9.10
CA THR A 177 -5.98 -8.18 -7.74
C THR A 177 -5.45 -7.00 -6.94
N THR A 178 -4.59 -6.18 -7.53
CA THR A 178 -4.09 -4.95 -6.90
C THR A 178 -5.25 -4.04 -6.49
N ASP A 179 -6.17 -3.76 -7.42
CA ASP A 179 -7.29 -2.84 -7.19
C ASP A 179 -8.24 -3.36 -6.12
N LEU A 180 -8.62 -4.63 -6.19
CA LEU A 180 -9.50 -5.27 -5.22
C LEU A 180 -8.93 -5.22 -3.79
N ILE A 181 -7.64 -5.51 -3.65
CA ILE A 181 -6.98 -5.48 -2.34
C ILE A 181 -6.86 -4.04 -1.82
N ILE A 182 -6.54 -3.07 -2.68
CA ILE A 182 -6.49 -1.65 -2.30
C ILE A 182 -7.86 -1.17 -1.87
N PHE A 183 -8.91 -1.43 -2.66
CA PHE A 183 -10.29 -1.07 -2.33
C PHE A 183 -10.74 -1.67 -0.99
N HIS A 184 -10.51 -2.96 -0.79
CA HIS A 184 -10.79 -3.61 0.48
C HIS A 184 -10.00 -2.99 1.64
N GLY A 185 -8.73 -2.66 1.41
CA GLY A 185 -7.85 -2.03 2.39
C GLY A 185 -8.23 -0.61 2.78
N ARG A 186 -8.84 0.13 1.86
CA ARG A 186 -9.35 1.49 2.09
C ARG A 186 -10.73 1.52 2.73
N ARG A 187 -11.62 0.62 2.29
CA ARG A 187 -13.05 0.67 2.62
C ARG A 187 -13.46 -0.25 3.77
N THR A 188 -12.73 -1.34 4.04
CA THR A 188 -13.12 -2.34 5.05
C THR A 188 -11.96 -2.70 5.98
N CYS A 189 -10.82 -3.13 5.43
CA CYS A 189 -9.69 -3.61 6.22
C CYS A 189 -8.67 -2.49 6.48
N GLU A 190 -9.11 -1.40 7.14
CA GLU A 190 -8.26 -0.28 7.48
C GLU A 190 -7.10 -0.67 8.41
N ALA A 191 -6.03 0.14 8.39
CA ALA A 191 -4.81 -0.19 9.15
C ALA A 191 -5.06 -0.24 10.65
N ARG A 192 -5.73 0.78 11.21
CA ARG A 192 -5.93 0.95 12.66
C ARG A 192 -7.28 0.45 13.15
N LYS A 193 -8.34 0.58 12.36
CA LYS A 193 -9.72 0.26 12.74
C LYS A 193 -10.42 -0.56 11.65
N PRO A 194 -9.98 -1.80 11.39
CA PRO A 194 -10.62 -2.63 10.39
C PRO A 194 -12.04 -3.03 10.84
N ARG A 195 -12.99 -3.03 9.91
CA ARG A 195 -14.39 -3.39 10.16
C ARG A 195 -14.59 -4.89 9.96
N CYS A 196 -13.94 -5.71 10.80
CA CYS A 196 -13.94 -7.16 10.65
C CYS A 196 -15.33 -7.78 10.79
N GLY A 197 -16.23 -7.21 11.60
CA GLY A 197 -17.61 -7.68 11.77
C GLY A 197 -18.47 -7.55 10.51
N GLU A 198 -18.11 -6.64 9.59
CA GLU A 198 -18.81 -6.40 8.33
C GLU A 198 -18.05 -6.98 7.11
N CYS A 199 -16.95 -7.70 7.35
CA CYS A 199 -16.04 -8.12 6.31
C CYS A 199 -16.56 -9.35 5.55
N GLY A 200 -16.88 -9.20 4.27
CA GLY A 200 -17.43 -10.28 3.44
C GLY A 200 -16.46 -11.43 3.12
N ILE A 201 -15.17 -11.29 3.53
CA ILE A 201 -14.16 -12.35 3.43
C ILE A 201 -13.63 -12.77 4.81
N PHE A 202 -14.38 -12.50 5.88
CA PHE A 202 -13.97 -12.76 7.26
C PHE A 202 -13.60 -14.22 7.50
N ASP A 203 -14.40 -15.16 7.00
CA ASP A 203 -14.19 -16.62 7.12
C ASP A 203 -12.90 -17.09 6.40
N LEU A 204 -12.49 -16.41 5.35
CA LEU A 204 -11.29 -16.72 4.58
C LEU A 204 -10.03 -16.01 5.09
N CYS A 205 -10.17 -15.07 6.03
CA CYS A 205 -9.06 -14.30 6.58
C CYS A 205 -8.31 -15.08 7.68
N GLU A 206 -6.97 -15.06 7.66
CA GLU A 206 -6.15 -15.77 8.67
C GLU A 206 -5.58 -14.84 9.75
N TRP A 207 -5.93 -13.56 9.75
CA TRP A 207 -5.42 -12.63 10.74
C TRP A 207 -5.88 -12.99 12.16
N SER A 208 -4.93 -13.22 13.05
CA SER A 208 -5.19 -13.67 14.43
C SER A 208 -6.06 -12.69 15.22
N SER A 209 -5.93 -11.38 14.98
CA SER A 209 -6.69 -10.35 15.71
C SER A 209 -8.08 -10.09 15.14
N LYS A 210 -8.49 -10.73 14.03
CA LYS A 210 -9.77 -10.44 13.36
C LYS A 210 -11.00 -10.57 14.26
N GLN A 211 -10.97 -11.54 15.19
CA GLN A 211 -12.07 -11.77 16.14
C GLN A 211 -12.23 -10.61 17.13
N ALA A 212 -11.13 -10.08 17.66
CA ALA A 212 -11.15 -8.94 18.57
C ALA A 212 -11.75 -7.68 17.90
N PHE A 213 -11.44 -7.46 16.61
CA PHE A 213 -12.00 -6.35 15.84
C PHE A 213 -13.45 -6.59 15.38
N ALA A 214 -13.90 -7.83 15.30
CA ALA A 214 -15.28 -8.17 14.91
C ALA A 214 -16.26 -8.09 16.09
N TYR A 215 -15.85 -8.59 17.27
CA TYR A 215 -16.75 -8.84 18.40
C TYR A 215 -16.31 -8.15 19.69
N GLY A 216 -15.25 -7.36 19.67
CA GLY A 216 -14.57 -6.82 20.86
C GLY A 216 -13.66 -7.85 21.51
N GLU A 217 -12.74 -7.40 22.36
CA GLU A 217 -11.90 -8.30 23.16
C GLU A 217 -12.82 -9.07 24.13
N SER A 218 -12.99 -10.37 23.91
CA SER A 218 -13.42 -11.26 24.99
C SER A 218 -12.33 -11.17 26.06
N LYS A 219 -12.62 -10.50 27.20
CA LYS A 219 -11.71 -10.52 28.36
C LYS A 219 -11.29 -11.96 28.58
N PRO A 220 -9.99 -12.27 28.71
CA PRO A 220 -9.57 -13.62 29.02
C PRO A 220 -10.32 -14.02 30.29
N VAL A 221 -11.04 -15.13 30.25
CA VAL A 221 -11.67 -15.73 31.41
C VAL A 221 -10.51 -16.02 32.37
N SER A 222 -10.36 -15.19 33.42
CA SER A 222 -9.43 -15.44 34.47
C SER A 222 -9.77 -16.82 35.05
N ARG A 223 -8.91 -17.81 34.85
CA ARG A 223 -8.98 -19.07 35.58
C ARG A 223 -8.71 -18.72 37.04
N ALA A 224 -9.76 -18.30 37.72
CA ALA A 224 -9.79 -18.19 39.15
C ALA A 224 -9.92 -19.61 39.73
N GLY A 225 -8.99 -19.99 40.57
CA GLY A 225 -9.21 -20.99 41.61
C GLY A 225 -8.68 -22.39 41.33
N ALA A 226 -7.39 -22.59 41.45
CA ALA A 226 -6.89 -23.81 42.07
C ALA A 226 -6.24 -23.40 43.40
N LYS A 227 -7.05 -23.43 44.47
CA LYS A 227 -6.55 -23.43 45.83
C LYS A 227 -5.78 -24.74 46.07
N ALA A 228 -4.48 -24.66 46.23
CA ALA A 228 -3.72 -25.70 46.87
C ALA A 228 -3.46 -25.27 48.34
N ALA A 229 -4.09 -25.98 49.24
CA ALA A 229 -3.82 -25.93 50.68
C ALA A 229 -2.49 -26.65 50.96
N GLY A 230 -1.67 -26.09 51.86
CA GLY A 230 -0.45 -26.76 52.33
C GLY A 230 0.33 -25.89 53.29
N LYS A 231 -0.09 -25.87 54.55
CA LYS A 231 0.65 -25.91 55.85
C LYS A 231 2.14 -25.46 55.86
N GLY A 232 2.54 -24.45 56.64
CA GLY A 232 3.04 -24.64 57.98
C GLY A 232 4.40 -24.00 58.22
N GLY A 233 4.46 -22.94 58.99
CA GLY A 233 5.33 -22.65 60.09
C GLY A 233 6.78 -22.18 59.89
N PRO A 234 7.38 -21.66 60.99
CA PRO A 234 7.71 -20.23 61.04
C PRO A 234 9.23 -20.01 61.26
N GLY A 235 9.66 -18.74 61.19
CA GLY A 235 10.86 -18.34 61.95
C GLY A 235 11.97 -17.67 61.12
N GLY A 236 12.37 -16.51 61.59
CA GLY A 236 13.71 -15.99 61.38
C GLY A 236 13.80 -14.54 60.86
N ALA A 237 13.70 -13.62 61.78
CA ALA A 237 14.17 -12.26 61.63
C ALA A 237 15.70 -12.22 61.55
N LEU A 238 16.25 -11.28 60.71
CA LEU A 238 17.43 -10.47 61.12
C LEU A 238 17.76 -9.40 60.06
N SER A 239 17.56 -8.20 60.51
CA SER A 239 18.36 -6.95 60.44
C SER A 239 19.17 -6.59 59.20
N LEU A 240 18.90 -5.33 58.76
CA LEU A 240 19.72 -4.41 57.97
C LEU A 240 21.13 -4.17 58.59
N PRO A 241 22.08 -3.67 57.80
CA PRO A 241 22.33 -2.25 57.97
C PRO A 241 22.63 -1.44 56.64
N LYS A 242 22.50 -0.16 56.89
CA LYS A 242 22.67 1.06 56.10
C LYS A 242 24.11 1.27 55.55
N GLY A 243 24.17 2.04 54.48
CA GLY A 243 25.17 3.11 54.39
C GLY A 243 26.06 3.13 53.18
N GLY A 244 26.10 4.29 52.48
CA GLY A 244 27.21 4.68 51.63
C GLY A 244 26.87 5.62 50.50
N ARG A 245 27.05 6.95 50.74
CA ARG A 245 26.95 8.08 49.77
C ARG A 245 28.14 8.13 48.81
N VAL A 246 27.85 8.50 47.57
CA VAL A 246 28.42 9.58 46.68
C VAL A 246 29.92 9.98 46.90
N PRO A 247 30.73 10.33 45.86
CA PRO A 247 30.49 11.58 45.12
C PRO A 247 30.89 11.60 43.61
N THR A 248 30.39 12.65 42.96
CA THR A 248 30.70 13.37 41.75
C THR A 248 32.19 13.67 41.47
N THR A 249 32.50 13.84 40.18
CA THR A 249 33.39 14.78 39.44
C THR A 249 34.08 14.01 38.31
N SER A 250 34.21 14.44 37.10
CA SER A 250 34.34 15.74 36.40
C SER A 250 33.83 15.62 35.00
#